data_442f405c6232b51830ea32956f0d5875
#
_entry.id   442f405c6232b51830ea32956f0d5875
#
_cell.length_a   1.000
_cell.length_b   1.000
_cell.length_c   1.000
_cell.angle_alpha   90.00
_cell.angle_beta   90.00
_cell.angle_gamma   90.00
#
_symmetry.space_group_name_H-M   'P 1'
#
loop_
_entity.id
_entity.type
_entity.pdbx_description
1 polymer ?
#
loop_
_entity_poly.entity_id
_entity_poly.type
_entity_poly.pdbx_seq_one_letter_code
_entity_poly.pdbx_strand_id
1 'polypeptide(L)'
;LCWIADFRDLPVEPHYQQQYLPNLHKNIYSYFFKKAKVALTVSSGLANELNLYNDNIEVVMNGIEDDYLFPKPVIVSSFNIVYTGSLFLEERNPNPLFIALNNLIKKGLVDSNLIKIVYAGKDGQSWNQLTSQWQLNEITINKDLISSEESKILQQEACINLLLTMASEKLQGILTGKYIE
;
A
#
# COMPACT_ATOMS: atom_id res chain seq x y z
N LEU A 1 2.30 -35.56 9.68
CA LEU A 1 2.71 -34.77 8.51
C LEU A 1 3.41 -33.50 9.01
N CYS A 2 4.63 -33.25 8.52
CA CYS A 2 5.33 -31.99 8.79
C CYS A 2 4.95 -31.00 7.68
N TRP A 3 4.39 -29.82 8.03
CA TRP A 3 4.03 -28.80 7.08
C TRP A 3 4.38 -27.42 7.61
N ILE A 4 4.57 -26.48 6.71
CA ILE A 4 4.87 -25.08 6.97
C ILE A 4 3.65 -24.27 6.53
N ALA A 5 3.23 -23.33 7.35
CA ALA A 5 2.17 -22.39 7.03
C ALA A 5 2.80 -21.06 6.60
N ASP A 6 2.50 -20.56 5.40
CA ASP A 6 2.95 -19.25 4.92
C ASP A 6 1.76 -18.27 4.94
N PHE A 7 1.86 -17.26 5.82
CA PHE A 7 0.85 -16.23 6.02
C PHE A 7 1.42 -14.87 5.61
N ARG A 8 0.96 -14.38 4.48
CA ARG A 8 1.30 -13.06 3.96
C ARG A 8 0.40 -11.96 4.51
N ASP A 9 -0.82 -12.35 4.95
CA ASP A 9 -1.83 -11.50 5.55
C ASP A 9 -2.42 -12.17 6.77
N LEU A 10 -3.17 -11.43 7.59
CA LEU A 10 -3.86 -12.03 8.73
C LEU A 10 -4.97 -12.97 8.25
N PRO A 11 -5.10 -14.16 8.85
CA PRO A 11 -6.15 -15.12 8.47
C PRO A 11 -7.57 -14.59 8.71
N VAL A 12 -7.71 -13.59 9.58
CA VAL A 12 -8.94 -12.86 9.85
C VAL A 12 -8.58 -11.38 9.84
N GLU A 13 -8.78 -10.71 8.71
CA GLU A 13 -8.55 -9.28 8.63
C GLU A 13 -9.65 -8.52 9.35
N PRO A 14 -9.28 -7.58 10.26
CA PRO A 14 -10.25 -6.77 11.01
C PRO A 14 -11.18 -5.92 10.13
N HIS A 15 -10.80 -5.70 8.86
CA HIS A 15 -11.50 -4.83 7.91
C HIS A 15 -12.62 -5.52 7.12
N TYR A 16 -12.62 -6.84 7.02
CA TYR A 16 -13.73 -7.55 6.38
C TYR A 16 -14.94 -7.57 7.32
N GLN A 17 -15.70 -6.48 7.33
CA GLN A 17 -16.95 -6.34 8.10
C GLN A 17 -18.02 -7.39 7.72
N GLN A 18 -17.80 -8.18 6.68
CA GLN A 18 -18.74 -9.18 6.17
C GLN A 18 -18.26 -10.64 6.30
N GLN A 19 -17.44 -10.94 7.30
CA GLN A 19 -17.14 -12.35 7.54
C GLN A 19 -18.36 -13.07 8.12
N TYR A 20 -18.91 -13.99 7.36
CA TYR A 20 -19.89 -14.95 7.90
C TYR A 20 -19.17 -15.84 8.92
N LEU A 21 -19.65 -15.84 10.17
CA LEU A 21 -19.13 -16.66 11.28
C LEU A 21 -17.64 -16.42 11.64
N PRO A 22 -17.25 -15.22 12.03
CA PRO A 22 -15.83 -14.89 12.30
C PRO A 22 -15.21 -15.78 13.40
N ASN A 23 -15.97 -16.17 14.42
CA ASN A 23 -15.50 -17.06 15.47
C ASN A 23 -15.23 -18.48 14.98
N LEU A 24 -16.02 -18.98 14.03
CA LEU A 24 -15.77 -20.29 13.43
C LEU A 24 -14.50 -20.28 12.59
N HIS A 25 -14.31 -19.25 11.76
CA HIS A 25 -13.08 -19.07 10.98
C HIS A 25 -11.87 -18.99 11.90
N LYS A 26 -11.91 -18.18 12.94
CA LYS A 26 -10.83 -18.06 13.94
C LYS A 26 -10.49 -19.41 14.59
N ASN A 27 -11.48 -20.20 14.96
CA ASN A 27 -11.28 -21.50 15.57
C ASN A 27 -10.67 -22.52 14.60
N ILE A 28 -11.12 -22.54 13.35
CA ILE A 28 -10.60 -23.40 12.30
C ILE A 28 -9.13 -23.05 12.01
N TYR A 29 -8.83 -21.77 11.80
CA TYR A 29 -7.46 -21.31 11.58
C TYR A 29 -6.56 -21.65 12.77
N SER A 30 -7.00 -21.33 14.00
CA SER A 30 -6.25 -21.66 15.21
C SER A 30 -5.94 -23.16 15.32
N TYR A 31 -6.91 -24.03 15.01
CA TYR A 31 -6.71 -25.47 15.05
C TYR A 31 -5.66 -25.96 14.06
N PHE A 32 -5.71 -25.50 12.81
CA PHE A 32 -4.73 -25.89 11.80
C PHE A 32 -3.37 -25.23 12.06
N PHE A 33 -3.36 -23.98 12.43
CA PHE A 33 -2.16 -23.19 12.61
C PHE A 33 -1.26 -23.73 13.73
N LYS A 34 -1.85 -24.12 14.86
CA LYS A 34 -1.12 -24.79 15.95
C LYS A 34 -0.42 -26.09 15.56
N LYS A 35 -0.82 -26.72 14.46
CA LYS A 35 -0.24 -27.97 13.97
C LYS A 35 0.86 -27.76 12.93
N ALA A 36 1.06 -26.56 12.44
CA ALA A 36 2.18 -26.24 11.58
C ALA A 36 3.48 -26.35 12.38
N LYS A 37 4.51 -26.93 11.78
CA LYS A 37 5.83 -27.02 12.42
C LYS A 37 6.48 -25.65 12.53
N VAL A 38 6.27 -24.82 11.52
CA VAL A 38 6.72 -23.43 11.44
C VAL A 38 5.65 -22.62 10.73
N ALA A 39 5.43 -21.42 11.17
CA ALA A 39 4.66 -20.42 10.46
C ALA A 39 5.60 -19.34 9.89
N LEU A 40 5.43 -19.05 8.62
CA LEU A 40 6.15 -17.96 7.95
C LEU A 40 5.23 -16.75 7.83
N THR A 41 5.80 -15.56 7.98
CA THR A 41 5.10 -14.31 7.73
C THR A 41 6.05 -13.24 7.19
N VAL A 42 5.51 -12.11 6.74
CA VAL A 42 6.29 -11.09 6.00
C VAL A 42 6.76 -9.93 6.86
N SER A 43 6.31 -9.82 8.11
CA SER A 43 6.70 -8.73 8.99
C SER A 43 6.66 -9.12 10.46
N SER A 44 7.41 -8.40 11.29
CA SER A 44 7.39 -8.56 12.75
C SER A 44 6.03 -8.20 13.35
N GLY A 45 5.30 -7.24 12.76
CA GLY A 45 3.96 -6.89 13.20
C GLY A 45 2.98 -8.05 13.04
N LEU A 46 2.97 -8.69 11.86
CA LEU A 46 2.18 -9.90 11.62
C LEU A 46 2.62 -11.06 12.51
N ALA A 47 3.94 -11.23 12.73
CA ALA A 47 4.44 -12.26 13.62
C ALA A 47 3.90 -12.12 15.05
N ASN A 48 3.83 -10.89 15.57
CA ASN A 48 3.28 -10.64 16.90
C ASN A 48 1.80 -11.05 17.01
N GLU A 49 1.01 -10.78 15.98
CA GLU A 49 -0.40 -11.19 15.93
C GLU A 49 -0.55 -12.71 15.80
N LEU A 50 0.31 -13.34 15.01
CA LEU A 50 0.28 -14.78 14.77
C LEU A 50 0.83 -15.58 15.94
N ASN A 51 1.65 -15.02 16.82
CA ASN A 51 2.14 -15.63 18.06
C ASN A 51 1.01 -16.09 19.00
N LEU A 52 -0.19 -15.54 18.85
CA LEU A 52 -1.38 -16.00 19.56
C LEU A 52 -1.80 -17.44 19.17
N TYR A 53 -1.31 -17.93 18.04
CA TYR A 53 -1.74 -19.20 17.44
C TYR A 53 -0.63 -20.22 17.28
N ASN A 54 0.62 -19.80 17.13
CA ASN A 54 1.77 -20.69 16.97
C ASN A 54 3.01 -20.06 17.58
N ASP A 55 3.75 -20.84 18.39
CA ASP A 55 4.95 -20.36 19.09
C ASP A 55 6.21 -20.36 18.19
N ASN A 56 6.13 -20.99 17.02
CA ASN A 56 7.26 -21.10 16.10
C ASN A 56 6.98 -20.32 14.80
N ILE A 57 7.30 -19.03 14.83
CA ILE A 57 7.07 -18.12 13.74
C ILE A 57 8.40 -17.56 13.25
N GLU A 58 8.58 -17.58 11.93
CA GLU A 58 9.72 -16.99 11.24
C GLU A 58 9.27 -15.86 10.31
N VAL A 59 9.99 -14.75 10.33
CA VAL A 59 9.73 -13.63 9.45
C VAL A 59 10.58 -13.77 8.19
N VAL A 60 9.91 -13.97 7.06
CA VAL A 60 10.51 -14.01 5.72
C VAL A 60 9.87 -12.91 4.90
N MET A 61 10.56 -11.78 4.77
CA MET A 61 10.06 -10.62 4.03
C MET A 61 9.83 -10.97 2.56
N ASN A 62 8.92 -10.23 1.91
CA ASN A 62 8.73 -10.34 0.48
C ASN A 62 10.05 -10.01 -0.23
N GLY A 63 10.35 -10.76 -1.28
CA GLY A 63 11.46 -10.46 -2.18
C GLY A 63 11.09 -9.37 -3.18
N ILE A 64 12.11 -8.84 -3.84
CA ILE A 64 12.00 -7.92 -4.96
C ILE A 64 12.50 -8.62 -6.22
N GLU A 65 11.87 -8.35 -7.35
CA GLU A 65 12.38 -8.82 -8.65
C GLU A 65 13.66 -8.07 -9.03
N ASP A 66 14.59 -8.74 -9.72
CA ASP A 66 15.89 -8.16 -10.11
C ASP A 66 15.76 -6.88 -10.93
N ASP A 67 14.71 -6.75 -11.73
CA ASP A 67 14.41 -5.56 -12.55
C ASP A 67 14.21 -4.28 -11.72
N TYR A 68 13.86 -4.39 -10.44
CA TYR A 68 13.71 -3.24 -9.54
C TYR A 68 15.03 -2.85 -8.84
N LEU A 69 16.02 -3.73 -8.82
CA LEU A 69 17.28 -3.48 -8.10
C LEU A 69 18.14 -2.41 -8.78
N PHE A 70 17.97 -2.21 -10.08
CA PHE A 70 18.80 -1.30 -10.87
C PHE A 70 17.92 -0.43 -11.79
N PRO A 71 17.09 0.48 -11.23
CA PRO A 71 16.26 1.34 -12.05
C PRO A 71 17.15 2.26 -12.90
N LYS A 72 16.81 2.40 -14.17
CA LYS A 72 17.48 3.36 -15.05
C LYS A 72 17.05 4.76 -14.63
N PRO A 73 18.00 5.71 -14.45
CA PRO A 73 17.64 7.08 -14.14
C PRO A 73 16.82 7.68 -15.29
N VAL A 74 15.68 8.26 -14.96
CA VAL A 74 14.81 8.94 -15.92
C VAL A 74 14.88 10.44 -15.64
N ILE A 75 15.13 11.22 -16.70
CA ILE A 75 15.08 12.69 -16.60
C ILE A 75 13.64 13.11 -16.84
N VAL A 76 13.02 13.70 -15.83
CA VAL A 76 11.66 14.23 -15.90
C VAL A 76 11.66 15.74 -15.93
N SER A 77 10.72 16.34 -16.66
CA SER A 77 10.60 17.80 -16.80
C SER A 77 9.78 18.44 -15.67
N SER A 78 9.12 17.64 -14.85
CA SER A 78 8.28 18.09 -13.73
C SER A 78 8.55 17.26 -12.48
N PHE A 79 8.25 17.81 -11.32
CA PHE A 79 8.31 17.11 -10.05
C PHE A 79 7.08 16.21 -9.89
N ASN A 80 7.25 14.91 -10.14
CA ASN A 80 6.16 13.95 -10.18
C ASN A 80 6.01 13.26 -8.82
N ILE A 81 4.82 13.39 -8.22
CA ILE A 81 4.37 12.58 -7.08
C ILE A 81 3.45 11.51 -7.63
N VAL A 82 3.84 10.25 -7.52
CA VAL A 82 3.14 9.13 -8.13
C VAL A 82 2.50 8.24 -7.07
N TYR A 83 1.26 7.86 -7.29
CA TYR A 83 0.60 6.79 -6.54
C TYR A 83 0.03 5.75 -7.51
N THR A 84 0.47 4.51 -7.37
CA THR A 84 -0.04 3.36 -8.13
C THR A 84 -0.81 2.43 -7.20
N GLY A 85 -2.07 2.11 -7.52
CA GLY A 85 -2.86 1.11 -6.80
C GLY A 85 -4.23 1.57 -6.35
N SER A 86 -4.88 0.77 -5.52
CA SER A 86 -6.24 1.01 -5.05
C SER A 86 -6.29 1.99 -3.88
N LEU A 87 -7.31 2.83 -3.86
CA LEU A 87 -7.66 3.68 -2.73
C LEU A 87 -8.64 2.92 -1.81
N PHE A 88 -8.31 2.87 -0.55
CA PHE A 88 -9.22 2.47 0.51
C PHE A 88 -9.46 3.69 1.37
N LEU A 89 -10.41 4.56 0.96
CA LEU A 89 -10.54 5.93 1.46
C LEU A 89 -10.74 6.05 2.96
N GLU A 90 -11.35 5.05 3.59
CA GLU A 90 -11.52 5.02 5.05
C GLU A 90 -10.20 4.77 5.78
N GLU A 91 -9.23 4.12 5.14
CA GLU A 91 -8.02 3.62 5.75
C GLU A 91 -6.74 4.21 5.16
N ARG A 92 -6.74 4.48 3.84
CA ARG A 92 -5.60 4.96 3.05
C ARG A 92 -5.98 6.25 2.35
N ASN A 93 -6.03 7.35 3.10
CA ASN A 93 -6.54 8.62 2.60
C ASN A 93 -5.39 9.56 2.20
N PRO A 94 -5.31 10.03 0.94
CA PRO A 94 -4.30 10.97 0.48
C PRO A 94 -4.56 12.43 0.90
N ASN A 95 -5.67 12.74 1.55
CA ASN A 95 -6.04 14.12 1.93
C ASN A 95 -4.95 14.90 2.66
N PRO A 96 -4.17 14.33 3.60
CA PRO A 96 -3.09 15.09 4.25
C PRO A 96 -2.07 15.66 3.25
N LEU A 97 -1.71 14.90 2.23
CA LEU A 97 -0.85 15.36 1.15
C LEU A 97 -1.50 16.49 0.35
N PHE A 98 -2.78 16.31 -0.02
CA PHE A 98 -3.50 17.30 -0.84
C PHE A 98 -3.69 18.64 -0.10
N ILE A 99 -4.00 18.58 1.20
CA ILE A 99 -4.06 19.76 2.08
C ILE A 99 -2.71 20.49 2.09
N ALA A 100 -1.63 19.75 2.30
CA ALA A 100 -0.28 20.31 2.36
C ALA A 100 0.11 20.97 1.03
N LEU A 101 -0.11 20.29 -0.10
CA LEU A 101 0.19 20.81 -1.44
C LEU A 101 -0.63 22.07 -1.76
N ASN A 102 -1.93 22.04 -1.51
CA ASN A 102 -2.79 23.22 -1.73
C ASN A 102 -2.29 24.43 -0.91
N ASN A 103 -1.91 24.20 0.36
CA ASN A 103 -1.38 25.26 1.21
C ASN A 103 -0.03 25.80 0.72
N LEU A 104 0.86 24.93 0.24
CA LEU A 104 2.16 25.35 -0.30
C LEU A 104 2.02 26.15 -1.59
N ILE A 105 1.14 25.72 -2.49
CA ILE A 105 0.83 26.44 -3.75
C ILE A 105 0.22 27.80 -3.43
N LYS A 106 -0.77 27.87 -2.54
CA LYS A 106 -1.42 29.15 -2.16
C LYS A 106 -0.47 30.15 -1.50
N LYS A 107 0.56 29.66 -0.82
CA LYS A 107 1.62 30.49 -0.23
C LYS A 107 2.71 30.88 -1.24
N GLY A 108 2.65 30.41 -2.47
CA GLY A 108 3.67 30.64 -3.50
C GLY A 108 5.01 29.95 -3.21
N LEU A 109 5.01 28.94 -2.32
CA LEU A 109 6.22 28.16 -1.97
C LEU A 109 6.48 27.02 -2.96
N VAL A 110 5.46 26.62 -3.72
CA VAL A 110 5.54 25.61 -4.78
C VAL A 110 4.89 26.18 -6.03
N ASP A 111 5.60 26.13 -7.16
CA ASP A 111 5.06 26.47 -8.47
C ASP A 111 4.23 25.29 -9.01
N SER A 112 2.94 25.49 -9.19
CA SER A 112 2.02 24.48 -9.73
C SER A 112 2.38 24.04 -11.16
N ASN A 113 3.12 24.83 -11.92
CA ASN A 113 3.56 24.45 -13.28
C ASN A 113 4.67 23.38 -13.26
N LEU A 114 5.40 23.28 -12.16
CA LEU A 114 6.54 22.38 -12.02
C LEU A 114 6.21 21.06 -11.30
N ILE A 115 5.01 20.93 -10.72
CA ILE A 115 4.60 19.76 -9.97
C ILE A 115 3.44 19.02 -10.65
N LYS A 116 3.46 17.68 -10.61
CA LYS A 116 2.36 16.83 -11.03
C LYS A 116 2.07 15.76 -9.97
N ILE A 117 0.78 15.48 -9.79
CA ILE A 117 0.30 14.35 -8.99
C ILE A 117 -0.27 13.33 -9.96
N VAL A 118 0.36 12.17 -10.06
CA VAL A 118 -0.02 11.14 -11.01
C VAL A 118 -0.63 9.96 -10.26
N TYR A 119 -1.83 9.59 -10.66
CA TYR A 119 -2.53 8.42 -10.13
C TYR A 119 -2.66 7.36 -11.22
N ALA A 120 -2.42 6.10 -10.85
CA ALA A 120 -2.75 4.95 -11.67
C ALA A 120 -3.40 3.85 -10.81
N GLY A 121 -4.63 3.50 -11.12
CA GLY A 121 -5.40 2.52 -10.37
C GLY A 121 -6.88 2.54 -10.73
N LYS A 122 -7.65 1.64 -10.11
CA LYS A 122 -9.09 1.45 -10.43
C LYS A 122 -10.02 2.54 -9.89
N ASP A 123 -9.54 3.39 -8.97
CA ASP A 123 -10.36 4.33 -8.22
C ASP A 123 -10.18 5.78 -8.72
N GLY A 124 -9.95 5.95 -10.04
CA GLY A 124 -9.67 7.23 -10.68
C GLY A 124 -10.75 8.28 -10.45
N GLN A 125 -12.03 7.88 -10.42
CA GLN A 125 -13.13 8.80 -10.12
C GLN A 125 -13.02 9.37 -8.70
N SER A 126 -12.76 8.52 -7.71
CA SER A 126 -12.58 8.95 -6.32
C SER A 126 -11.36 9.84 -6.16
N TRP A 127 -10.26 9.51 -6.86
CA TRP A 127 -9.07 10.34 -6.88
C TRP A 127 -9.36 11.74 -7.43
N ASN A 128 -10.05 11.84 -8.57
CA ASN A 128 -10.41 13.11 -9.18
C ASN A 128 -11.35 13.94 -8.29
N GLN A 129 -12.27 13.30 -7.57
CA GLN A 129 -13.14 14.01 -6.61
C GLN A 129 -12.32 14.62 -5.46
N LEU A 130 -11.36 13.87 -4.91
CA LEU A 130 -10.50 14.35 -3.84
C LEU A 130 -9.59 15.50 -4.29
N THR A 131 -8.95 15.37 -5.46
CA THR A 131 -8.09 16.43 -5.98
C THR A 131 -8.89 17.69 -6.32
N SER A 132 -10.13 17.56 -6.81
CA SER A 132 -11.06 18.68 -7.04
C SER A 132 -11.42 19.40 -5.75
N GLN A 133 -11.69 18.67 -4.69
CA GLN A 133 -11.99 19.23 -3.37
C GLN A 133 -10.86 20.16 -2.87
N TRP A 134 -9.63 19.85 -3.22
CA TRP A 134 -8.44 20.61 -2.82
C TRP A 134 -7.89 21.52 -3.92
N GLN A 135 -8.65 21.76 -5.02
CA GLN A 135 -8.25 22.64 -6.12
C GLN A 135 -6.91 22.25 -6.79
N LEU A 136 -6.66 20.95 -6.90
CA LEU A 136 -5.43 20.38 -7.46
C LEU A 136 -5.62 19.77 -8.85
N ASN A 137 -6.76 20.01 -9.52
CA ASN A 137 -7.10 19.38 -10.81
C ASN A 137 -6.06 19.67 -11.90
N GLU A 138 -5.55 20.90 -11.96
CA GLU A 138 -4.62 21.34 -13.01
C GLU A 138 -3.25 20.62 -12.94
N ILE A 139 -2.89 20.13 -11.74
CA ILE A 139 -1.65 19.41 -11.52
C ILE A 139 -1.86 17.89 -11.43
N THR A 140 -3.11 17.44 -11.55
CA THR A 140 -3.47 16.01 -11.40
C THR A 140 -3.56 15.32 -12.76
N ILE A 141 -2.92 14.16 -12.86
CA ILE A 141 -3.01 13.26 -14.01
C ILE A 141 -3.57 11.94 -13.50
N ASN A 142 -4.71 11.52 -14.06
CA ASN A 142 -5.29 10.21 -13.80
C ASN A 142 -5.07 9.32 -15.02
N LYS A 143 -4.37 8.19 -14.82
CA LYS A 143 -4.07 7.21 -15.88
C LYS A 143 -5.01 6.00 -15.85
N ASP A 144 -5.99 5.98 -14.91
CA ASP A 144 -6.85 4.83 -14.66
C ASP A 144 -6.06 3.53 -14.44
N LEU A 145 -6.61 2.38 -14.79
CA LEU A 145 -5.93 1.10 -14.63
C LEU A 145 -4.93 0.90 -15.77
N ILE A 146 -3.67 0.73 -15.41
CA ILE A 146 -2.56 0.47 -16.35
C ILE A 146 -1.97 -0.92 -16.12
N SER A 147 -1.15 -1.39 -17.05
CA SER A 147 -0.40 -2.64 -16.92
C SER A 147 0.67 -2.57 -15.81
N SER A 148 1.14 -3.73 -15.35
CA SER A 148 2.24 -3.81 -14.37
C SER A 148 3.52 -3.16 -14.91
N GLU A 149 3.83 -3.37 -16.19
CA GLU A 149 4.99 -2.79 -16.88
C GLU A 149 4.91 -1.25 -16.90
N GLU A 150 3.77 -0.69 -17.31
CA GLU A 150 3.54 0.76 -17.29
C GLU A 150 3.60 1.33 -15.87
N SER A 151 3.14 0.55 -14.86
CA SER A 151 3.23 0.95 -13.46
C SER A 151 4.69 1.06 -13.00
N LYS A 152 5.55 0.10 -13.38
CA LYS A 152 6.99 0.13 -13.10
C LYS A 152 7.65 1.37 -13.72
N ILE A 153 7.36 1.65 -14.98
CA ILE A 153 7.90 2.83 -15.67
C ILE A 153 7.46 4.10 -14.95
N LEU A 154 6.17 4.20 -14.61
CA LEU A 154 5.62 5.35 -13.92
C LEU A 154 6.27 5.59 -12.55
N GLN A 155 6.54 4.52 -11.80
CA GLN A 155 7.25 4.60 -10.53
C GLN A 155 8.71 5.03 -10.69
N GLN A 156 9.39 4.59 -11.75
CA GLN A 156 10.76 5.02 -12.07
C GLN A 156 10.84 6.50 -12.48
N GLU A 157 9.80 7.04 -13.10
CA GLU A 157 9.69 8.45 -13.48
C GLU A 157 9.25 9.35 -12.32
N ALA A 158 8.95 8.78 -11.16
CA ALA A 158 8.53 9.53 -9.99
C ALA A 158 9.70 10.21 -9.28
N CYS A 159 9.53 11.47 -8.89
CA CYS A 159 10.41 12.10 -7.91
C CYS A 159 10.07 11.61 -6.49
N ILE A 160 8.78 11.31 -6.25
CA ILE A 160 8.28 10.71 -5.02
C ILE A 160 7.25 9.63 -5.39
N ASN A 161 7.49 8.40 -4.94
CA ASN A 161 6.49 7.35 -4.90
C ASN A 161 5.71 7.46 -3.59
N LEU A 162 4.41 7.71 -3.70
CA LEU A 162 3.53 7.85 -2.54
C LEU A 162 3.12 6.47 -2.02
N LEU A 163 3.37 6.22 -0.75
CA LEU A 163 2.89 5.05 -0.06
C LEU A 163 1.78 5.44 0.91
N LEU A 164 0.57 4.97 0.67
CA LEU A 164 -0.55 5.15 1.57
C LEU A 164 -0.67 3.93 2.49
N THR A 165 -0.48 4.13 3.77
CA THR A 165 -0.60 3.10 4.81
C THR A 165 -1.89 3.28 5.59
N MET A 166 -2.35 2.20 6.21
CA MET A 166 -3.52 2.26 7.09
C MET A 166 -3.16 2.93 8.42
N ALA A 167 -3.96 3.92 8.82
CA ALA A 167 -3.77 4.66 10.08
C ALA A 167 -4.45 3.94 11.26
N SER A 168 -4.26 2.63 11.42
CA SER A 168 -4.85 1.87 12.51
C SER A 168 -3.77 1.28 13.41
N GLU A 169 -3.91 1.50 14.73
CA GLU A 169 -3.02 0.88 15.73
C GLU A 169 -3.02 -0.66 15.66
N LYS A 170 -4.13 -1.26 15.20
CA LYS A 170 -4.29 -2.71 15.06
C LYS A 170 -3.51 -3.30 13.86
N LEU A 171 -2.99 -2.44 12.99
CA LEU A 171 -2.31 -2.83 11.76
C LEU A 171 -0.86 -2.34 11.73
N GLN A 172 -0.32 -1.99 12.88
CA GLN A 172 1.08 -1.63 13.01
C GLN A 172 1.96 -2.80 12.56
N GLY A 173 2.81 -2.54 11.56
CA GLY A 173 3.77 -3.52 11.06
C GLY A 173 3.31 -4.33 9.84
N ILE A 174 2.11 -4.07 9.27
CA ILE A 174 1.77 -4.60 7.96
C ILE A 174 2.56 -3.80 6.91
N LEU A 175 3.61 -4.42 6.38
CA LEU A 175 4.36 -3.88 5.24
C LEU A 175 3.59 -4.22 3.96
N THR A 176 3.15 -3.20 3.25
CA THR A 176 2.58 -3.41 1.91
C THR A 176 3.70 -3.82 0.95
N GLY A 177 3.42 -4.69 -0.04
CA GLY A 177 4.39 -5.08 -1.07
C GLY A 177 5.07 -3.88 -1.74
N LYS A 178 4.34 -2.79 -1.93
CA LYS A 178 4.84 -1.51 -2.48
C LYS A 178 5.96 -0.83 -1.70
N TYR A 179 6.18 -1.20 -0.44
CA TYR A 179 7.30 -0.67 0.34
C TYR A 179 8.63 -1.26 -0.14
N ILE A 180 8.56 -2.42 -0.78
CA ILE A 180 9.74 -3.16 -1.25
C ILE A 180 9.99 -2.87 -2.74
N GLU A 181 8.94 -2.62 -3.52
CA GLU A 181 9.00 -2.17 -4.91
C GLU A 181 9.57 -0.75 -5.01
#